data_8cdda423f16eca21741de210cbaf2855
#
_entry.id   8cdda423f16eca21741de210cbaf2855
#
_cell.length_a   1.000
_cell.length_b   1.000
_cell.length_c   1.000
_cell.angle_alpha   90.00
_cell.angle_beta   90.00
_cell.angle_gamma   90.00
#
_symmetry.space_group_name_H-M   'P 1'
#
loop_
_entity.id
_entity.type
_entity.pdbx_description
1 polymer ?
#
loop_
_entity_poly.entity_id
_entity_poly.type
_entity_poly.pdbx_seq_one_letter_code
_entity_poly.pdbx_strand_id
1 'polypeptide(L)'
;MLNAVSDSLLSIFYPQNCHICKNSVENRANGVACEACWKNTHIFSDKDVICGKCCAFLPESGHTTEAFCRQCDEHVYDSVRAVGVYELALAASIVHLKTTPFAVEKLRFLLNKAFLASPFLNTDLIVPVPLSSRRLLERGFNQAGLIAGSLSKNTGIALDEYSLVRTIHTPMHRAAMDKKAREMTVKNAFEVKRPKLMAGRNILLIDDILTSGSTASHCAKALKKSGASKVNVLTLARAA
;
A
#
# COMPACT_ATOMS: atom_id res chain seq x y z
N MET A 1 7.47 6.45 -28.72
CA MET A 1 8.35 7.62 -28.98
C MET A 1 7.57 8.94 -29.03
N LEU A 2 6.36 9.03 -29.58
CA LEU A 2 5.55 10.25 -29.62
C LEU A 2 5.24 10.86 -28.24
N ASN A 3 4.97 10.04 -27.22
CA ASN A 3 4.63 10.54 -25.86
C ASN A 3 5.80 11.25 -25.15
N ALA A 4 7.05 10.82 -25.38
CA ALA A 4 8.21 11.43 -24.72
C ALA A 4 8.52 12.83 -25.25
N VAL A 5 8.28 13.08 -26.54
CA VAL A 5 8.49 14.42 -27.17
C VAL A 5 7.39 15.39 -26.74
N SER A 6 6.14 14.93 -26.64
CA SER A 6 5.02 15.75 -26.16
C SER A 6 5.17 16.11 -24.68
N ASP A 7 5.66 15.20 -23.83
CA ASP A 7 5.88 15.45 -22.41
C ASP A 7 6.99 16.48 -22.17
N SER A 8 8.08 16.44 -22.98
CA SER A 8 9.16 17.42 -22.89
C SER A 8 8.70 18.83 -23.29
N LEU A 9 7.89 18.97 -24.34
CA LEU A 9 7.32 20.24 -24.75
C LEU A 9 6.34 20.80 -23.72
N LEU A 10 5.47 19.95 -23.17
CA LEU A 10 4.53 20.33 -22.12
C LEU A 10 5.24 20.77 -20.83
N SER A 11 6.39 20.18 -20.49
CA SER A 11 7.20 20.56 -19.30
C SER A 11 7.80 21.96 -19.43
N ILE A 12 8.06 22.44 -20.65
CA ILE A 12 8.54 23.80 -20.91
C ILE A 12 7.43 24.85 -20.66
N PHE A 13 6.20 24.56 -21.09
CA PHE A 13 5.08 25.49 -20.93
C PHE A 13 4.41 25.43 -19.56
N TYR A 14 4.45 24.26 -18.90
CA TYR A 14 3.86 24.03 -17.59
C TYR A 14 4.89 23.31 -16.68
N PRO A 15 5.92 24.04 -16.23
CA PRO A 15 6.95 23.48 -15.36
C PRO A 15 6.33 23.03 -14.02
N GLN A 16 6.59 21.80 -13.65
CA GLN A 16 6.19 21.25 -12.34
C GLN A 16 7.42 21.17 -11.45
N ASN A 17 7.34 21.76 -10.26
CA ASN A 17 8.41 21.68 -9.29
C ASN A 17 8.30 20.40 -8.45
N CYS A 18 9.43 19.75 -8.23
CA CYS A 18 9.54 18.60 -7.34
C CYS A 18 9.11 18.99 -5.92
N HIS A 19 8.22 18.22 -5.32
CA HIS A 19 7.71 18.50 -3.98
C HIS A 19 8.79 18.37 -2.88
N ILE A 20 9.93 17.73 -3.20
CA ILE A 20 11.04 17.48 -2.24
C ILE A 20 12.13 18.53 -2.40
N CYS A 21 12.83 18.58 -3.56
CA CYS A 21 14.00 19.43 -3.77
C CYS A 21 13.68 20.74 -4.52
N LYS A 22 12.44 20.96 -4.96
CA LYS A 22 11.98 22.12 -5.74
C LYS A 22 12.56 22.26 -7.16
N ASN A 23 13.47 21.38 -7.58
CA ASN A 23 13.94 21.33 -8.96
C ASN A 23 12.78 20.93 -9.91
N SER A 24 12.96 21.15 -11.21
CA SER A 24 11.99 20.75 -12.23
C SER A 24 11.78 19.23 -12.24
N VAL A 25 10.53 18.80 -12.50
CA VAL A 25 10.18 17.40 -12.78
C VAL A 25 10.28 17.20 -14.28
N GLU A 26 11.28 16.46 -14.72
CA GLU A 26 11.66 16.26 -16.12
C GLU A 26 10.67 15.37 -16.89
N ASN A 27 10.02 14.44 -16.17
CA ASN A 27 9.10 13.45 -16.74
C ASN A 27 7.81 13.39 -15.91
N ARG A 28 6.67 13.66 -16.54
CA ARG A 28 5.34 13.63 -15.92
C ARG A 28 4.96 12.25 -15.37
N ALA A 29 5.48 11.16 -15.93
CA ALA A 29 5.29 9.82 -15.43
C ALA A 29 5.82 9.66 -13.99
N ASN A 30 6.82 10.46 -13.60
CA ASN A 30 7.37 10.50 -12.24
C ASN A 30 6.44 11.18 -11.22
N GLY A 31 5.39 11.87 -11.68
CA GLY A 31 4.43 12.56 -10.82
C GLY A 31 5.04 13.80 -10.15
N VAL A 32 4.99 13.86 -8.83
CA VAL A 32 5.39 15.03 -8.01
C VAL A 32 6.86 15.06 -7.63
N ALA A 33 7.68 14.12 -8.08
CA ALA A 33 9.09 14.00 -7.73
C ALA A 33 9.98 13.91 -8.97
N CYS A 34 11.11 14.61 -8.97
CA CYS A 34 12.11 14.55 -10.05
C CYS A 34 12.87 13.22 -10.03
N GLU A 35 13.55 12.92 -11.13
CA GLU A 35 14.29 11.66 -11.29
C GLU A 35 15.37 11.48 -10.22
N ALA A 36 16.07 12.55 -9.83
CA ALA A 36 17.08 12.50 -8.77
C ALA A 36 16.48 12.10 -7.41
N CYS A 37 15.30 12.64 -7.05
CA CYS A 37 14.61 12.25 -5.82
C CYS A 37 14.11 10.80 -5.87
N TRP A 38 13.67 10.31 -7.03
CA TRP A 38 13.32 8.89 -7.20
C TRP A 38 14.54 7.97 -7.08
N LYS A 39 15.70 8.33 -7.65
CA LYS A 39 16.95 7.56 -7.51
C LYS A 39 17.43 7.43 -6.07
N ASN A 40 17.18 8.47 -5.26
CA ASN A 40 17.55 8.48 -3.84
C ASN A 40 16.49 7.82 -2.93
N THR A 41 15.33 7.46 -3.46
CA THR A 41 14.28 6.77 -2.70
C THR A 41 14.58 5.28 -2.63
N HIS A 42 14.58 4.71 -1.43
CA HIS A 42 14.82 3.28 -1.25
C HIS A 42 13.62 2.47 -1.73
N ILE A 43 13.76 1.82 -2.89
CA ILE A 43 12.82 0.84 -3.43
C ILE A 43 13.35 -0.55 -3.11
N PHE A 44 12.52 -1.38 -2.48
CA PHE A 44 12.91 -2.73 -2.08
C PHE A 44 13.35 -3.58 -3.27
N SER A 45 14.40 -4.37 -3.04
CA SER A 45 15.04 -5.26 -3.99
C SER A 45 15.42 -6.58 -3.33
N ASP A 46 15.88 -7.54 -4.11
CA ASP A 46 16.34 -8.85 -3.61
C ASP A 46 17.60 -8.75 -2.73
N LYS A 47 18.24 -7.56 -2.66
CA LYS A 47 19.41 -7.31 -1.80
C LYS A 47 19.03 -6.93 -0.38
N ASP A 48 17.76 -6.55 -0.15
CA ASP A 48 17.29 -6.08 1.14
C ASP A 48 16.99 -7.24 2.07
N VAL A 49 17.61 -7.24 3.25
CA VAL A 49 17.34 -8.23 4.30
C VAL A 49 16.10 -7.78 5.08
N ILE A 50 14.96 -8.35 4.72
CA ILE A 50 13.66 -7.96 5.28
C ILE A 50 12.95 -9.14 5.93
N CYS A 51 12.10 -8.86 6.93
CA CYS A 51 11.24 -9.85 7.55
C CYS A 51 10.29 -10.48 6.54
N GLY A 52 10.30 -11.80 6.41
CA GLY A 52 9.45 -12.56 5.50
C GLY A 52 7.96 -12.31 5.70
N LYS A 53 7.52 -11.97 6.93
CA LYS A 53 6.12 -11.72 7.27
C LYS A 53 5.70 -10.26 7.13
N CYS A 54 6.45 -9.28 7.67
CA CYS A 54 5.98 -7.89 7.74
C CYS A 54 6.81 -6.88 6.92
N CYS A 55 7.81 -7.35 6.16
CA CYS A 55 8.65 -6.51 5.30
C CYS A 55 9.44 -5.42 6.07
N ALA A 56 9.67 -5.57 7.38
CA ALA A 56 10.56 -4.69 8.14
C ALA A 56 12.02 -5.06 7.89
N PHE A 57 12.92 -4.09 7.88
CA PHE A 57 14.35 -4.37 7.84
C PHE A 57 14.78 -5.23 9.02
N LEU A 58 15.67 -6.16 8.77
CA LEU A 58 16.30 -6.99 9.78
C LEU A 58 17.77 -6.62 9.91
N PRO A 59 18.38 -6.77 11.10
CA PRO A 59 19.82 -6.63 11.27
C PRO A 59 20.55 -7.62 10.36
N GLU A 60 21.69 -7.24 9.81
CA GLU A 60 22.51 -8.07 8.91
C GLU A 60 23.13 -9.33 9.58
N SER A 61 22.80 -9.62 10.82
CA SER A 61 23.30 -10.74 11.56
C SER A 61 22.59 -12.04 11.21
N GLY A 62 23.14 -12.78 10.25
CA GLY A 62 22.81 -14.16 9.96
C GLY A 62 22.02 -14.37 8.66
N HIS A 63 22.69 -14.96 7.71
CA HIS A 63 22.18 -15.40 6.41
C HIS A 63 21.16 -16.55 6.52
N THR A 64 19.93 -16.25 6.91
CA THR A 64 18.81 -17.18 6.72
C THR A 64 17.81 -16.55 5.78
N THR A 65 17.50 -17.22 4.71
CA THR A 65 16.56 -16.82 3.67
C THR A 65 15.12 -16.62 4.16
N GLU A 66 14.81 -16.98 5.42
CA GLU A 66 13.52 -16.81 6.08
C GLU A 66 13.69 -16.27 7.50
N ALA A 67 14.11 -15.01 7.60
CA ALA A 67 14.19 -14.35 8.89
C ALA A 67 12.86 -13.64 9.22
N PHE A 68 12.39 -13.81 10.45
CA PHE A 68 11.17 -13.18 10.97
C PHE A 68 11.49 -12.28 12.15
N CYS A 69 10.88 -11.09 12.20
CA CYS A 69 10.98 -10.23 13.37
C CYS A 69 9.92 -10.63 14.43
N ARG A 70 10.24 -10.43 15.71
CA ARG A 70 9.32 -10.71 16.83
C ARG A 70 8.09 -9.77 16.84
N GLN A 71 8.20 -8.59 16.25
CA GLN A 71 7.15 -7.57 16.28
C GLN A 71 5.88 -7.94 15.49
N CYS A 72 5.98 -8.88 14.54
CA CYS A 72 4.85 -9.26 13.69
C CYS A 72 4.19 -10.60 14.06
N ASP A 73 4.59 -11.23 15.16
CA ASP A 73 4.02 -12.53 15.57
C ASP A 73 2.52 -12.44 15.86
N GLU A 74 2.05 -11.33 16.41
CA GLU A 74 0.64 -11.09 16.72
C GLU A 74 -0.22 -10.73 15.50
N HIS A 75 0.37 -10.51 14.32
CA HIS A 75 -0.37 -10.13 13.13
C HIS A 75 -1.02 -11.33 12.43
N VAL A 76 -2.28 -11.13 12.01
CA VAL A 76 -3.13 -12.19 11.45
C VAL A 76 -2.92 -12.39 9.95
N TYR A 77 -2.38 -11.41 9.22
CA TYR A 77 -2.03 -11.58 7.81
C TYR A 77 -0.89 -12.59 7.63
N ASP A 78 -0.85 -13.23 6.47
CA ASP A 78 0.15 -14.26 6.19
C ASP A 78 1.51 -13.65 5.83
N SER A 79 1.53 -12.67 4.95
CA SER A 79 2.76 -11.98 4.54
C SER A 79 2.48 -10.58 3.99
N VAL A 80 3.49 -9.70 4.07
CA VAL A 80 3.45 -8.35 3.51
C VAL A 80 4.62 -8.16 2.55
N ARG A 81 4.36 -7.40 1.48
CA ARG A 81 5.42 -6.77 0.67
C ARG A 81 5.08 -5.30 0.46
N ALA A 82 6.10 -4.49 0.32
CA ALA A 82 5.97 -3.07 0.03
C ALA A 82 6.85 -2.71 -1.17
N VAL A 83 6.50 -1.64 -1.86
CA VAL A 83 7.33 -1.13 -2.97
C VAL A 83 8.65 -0.58 -2.45
N GLY A 84 8.64 0.13 -1.31
CA GLY A 84 9.86 0.72 -0.74
C GLY A 84 9.62 1.31 0.64
N VAL A 85 10.62 2.06 1.11
CA VAL A 85 10.55 2.80 2.37
C VAL A 85 9.70 4.06 2.21
N TYR A 86 8.95 4.43 3.26
CA TYR A 86 8.15 5.66 3.28
C TYR A 86 9.04 6.88 3.45
N GLU A 87 9.67 7.29 2.35
CA GLU A 87 10.58 8.43 2.31
C GLU A 87 10.57 9.13 0.94
N LEU A 88 11.17 10.30 0.86
CA LEU A 88 11.44 11.06 -0.36
C LEU A 88 10.31 11.00 -1.41
N ALA A 89 10.60 10.50 -2.63
CA ALA A 89 9.67 10.52 -3.75
C ALA A 89 8.44 9.63 -3.51
N LEU A 90 8.61 8.49 -2.83
CA LEU A 90 7.52 7.59 -2.51
C LEU A 90 6.57 8.22 -1.49
N ALA A 91 7.11 8.85 -0.43
CA ALA A 91 6.30 9.56 0.56
C ALA A 91 5.55 10.75 -0.05
N ALA A 92 6.22 11.59 -0.85
CA ALA A 92 5.60 12.72 -1.54
C ALA A 92 4.48 12.26 -2.48
N SER A 93 4.70 11.19 -3.24
CA SER A 93 3.71 10.63 -4.15
C SER A 93 2.49 10.03 -3.44
N ILE A 94 2.69 9.38 -2.28
CA ILE A 94 1.59 8.86 -1.45
C ILE A 94 0.80 10.01 -0.82
N VAL A 95 1.46 11.08 -0.37
CA VAL A 95 0.76 12.27 0.13
C VAL A 95 -0.08 12.89 -0.98
N HIS A 96 0.47 13.04 -2.17
CA HIS A 96 -0.25 13.54 -3.36
C HIS A 96 -1.45 12.65 -3.72
N LEU A 97 -1.29 11.32 -3.67
CA LEU A 97 -2.39 10.38 -3.92
C LEU A 97 -3.57 10.55 -2.95
N LYS A 98 -3.39 11.19 -1.79
CA LYS A 98 -4.49 11.48 -0.84
C LYS A 98 -5.36 12.66 -1.25
N THR A 99 -4.90 13.48 -2.18
CA THR A 99 -5.59 14.68 -2.67
C THR A 99 -5.98 14.60 -4.14
N THR A 100 -5.50 13.58 -4.86
CA THR A 100 -5.66 13.44 -6.31
C THR A 100 -6.24 12.07 -6.65
N PRO A 101 -7.37 11.98 -7.40
CA PRO A 101 -8.08 10.72 -7.62
C PRO A 101 -7.45 9.82 -8.69
N PHE A 102 -6.15 9.91 -8.90
CA PHE A 102 -5.41 9.02 -9.79
C PHE A 102 -3.99 8.76 -9.30
N ALA A 103 -3.53 7.53 -9.46
CA ALA A 103 -2.15 7.15 -9.18
C ALA A 103 -1.26 7.48 -10.37
N VAL A 104 -0.14 8.16 -10.12
CA VAL A 104 0.86 8.47 -11.16
C VAL A 104 1.46 7.19 -11.75
N GLU A 105 1.93 7.28 -12.99
CA GLU A 105 2.41 6.11 -13.73
C GLU A 105 3.55 5.38 -13.01
N LYS A 106 4.50 6.12 -12.47
CA LYS A 106 5.63 5.56 -11.69
C LYS A 106 5.15 4.70 -10.50
N LEU A 107 4.15 5.15 -9.73
CA LEU A 107 3.59 4.35 -8.62
C LEU A 107 2.94 3.07 -9.12
N ARG A 108 2.16 3.15 -10.20
CA ARG A 108 1.49 1.98 -10.80
C ARG A 108 2.51 0.96 -11.31
N PHE A 109 3.56 1.44 -11.99
CA PHE A 109 4.67 0.61 -12.47
C PHE A 109 5.38 -0.09 -11.31
N LEU A 110 5.76 0.65 -10.27
CA LEU A 110 6.47 0.11 -9.11
C LEU A 110 5.62 -0.89 -8.33
N LEU A 111 4.31 -0.62 -8.14
CA LEU A 111 3.40 -1.55 -7.48
C LEU A 111 3.29 -2.87 -8.27
N ASN A 112 3.12 -2.78 -9.59
CA ASN A 112 3.05 -3.97 -10.45
C ASN A 112 4.35 -4.78 -10.40
N LYS A 113 5.51 -4.10 -10.44
CA LYS A 113 6.82 -4.74 -10.31
C LYS A 113 6.96 -5.46 -8.96
N ALA A 114 6.56 -4.80 -7.85
CA ALA A 114 6.60 -5.40 -6.51
C ALA A 114 5.66 -6.61 -6.39
N PHE A 115 4.48 -6.57 -7.02
CA PHE A 115 3.57 -7.71 -7.08
C PHE A 115 4.20 -8.89 -7.82
N LEU A 116 4.76 -8.67 -9.01
CA LEU A 116 5.37 -9.73 -9.83
C LEU A 116 6.61 -10.36 -9.17
N ALA A 117 7.36 -9.59 -8.38
CA ALA A 117 8.50 -10.09 -7.59
C ALA A 117 8.08 -10.73 -6.25
N SER A 118 6.80 -10.68 -5.89
CA SER A 118 6.30 -11.20 -4.62
C SER A 118 5.86 -12.67 -4.72
N PRO A 119 5.73 -13.39 -3.58
CA PRO A 119 5.15 -14.73 -3.55
C PRO A 119 3.61 -14.74 -3.66
N PHE A 120 2.98 -13.68 -4.18
CA PHE A 120 1.53 -13.47 -4.19
C PHE A 120 0.86 -13.80 -5.52
N LEU A 121 1.56 -14.45 -6.45
CA LEU A 121 1.05 -14.74 -7.80
C LEU A 121 -0.21 -15.64 -7.83
N ASN A 122 -0.44 -16.44 -6.77
CA ASN A 122 -1.63 -17.26 -6.60
C ASN A 122 -2.80 -16.49 -5.94
N THR A 123 -2.89 -15.18 -6.16
CA THR A 123 -4.00 -14.34 -5.66
C THR A 123 -5.25 -14.57 -6.49
N ASP A 124 -6.39 -14.83 -5.82
CA ASP A 124 -7.70 -15.00 -6.45
C ASP A 124 -8.53 -13.72 -6.47
N LEU A 125 -8.27 -12.81 -5.49
CA LEU A 125 -9.06 -11.60 -5.30
C LEU A 125 -8.22 -10.47 -4.69
N ILE A 126 -8.29 -9.30 -5.30
CA ILE A 126 -7.72 -8.07 -4.76
C ILE A 126 -8.81 -7.34 -3.96
N VAL A 127 -8.47 -6.91 -2.74
CA VAL A 127 -9.36 -6.18 -1.84
C VAL A 127 -8.61 -4.95 -1.30
N PRO A 128 -9.06 -3.71 -1.53
CA PRO A 128 -8.44 -2.54 -0.92
C PRO A 128 -8.84 -2.40 0.55
N VAL A 129 -7.92 -1.89 1.38
CA VAL A 129 -8.23 -1.47 2.75
C VAL A 129 -9.25 -0.33 2.70
N PRO A 130 -10.42 -0.48 3.37
CA PRO A 130 -11.48 0.52 3.29
C PRO A 130 -11.17 1.73 4.17
N LEU A 131 -11.50 2.92 3.68
CA LEU A 131 -11.60 4.13 4.48
C LEU A 131 -12.85 4.09 5.37
N SER A 132 -12.83 4.84 6.48
CA SER A 132 -14.09 5.14 7.19
C SER A 132 -14.99 6.01 6.31
N SER A 133 -16.32 5.89 6.46
CA SER A 133 -17.30 6.66 5.70
C SER A 133 -17.03 8.16 5.76
N ARG A 134 -16.63 8.68 6.93
CA ARG A 134 -16.24 10.09 7.09
C ARG A 134 -15.05 10.46 6.21
N ARG A 135 -13.96 9.66 6.20
CA ARG A 135 -12.78 9.94 5.38
C ARG A 135 -13.09 9.79 3.90
N LEU A 136 -13.95 8.84 3.54
CA LEU A 136 -14.37 8.67 2.15
C LEU A 136 -15.16 9.89 1.68
N LEU A 137 -16.04 10.44 2.52
CA LEU A 137 -16.79 11.68 2.23
C LEU A 137 -15.85 12.90 2.13
N GLU A 138 -14.89 13.04 3.06
CA GLU A 138 -13.92 14.14 3.06
C GLU A 138 -12.98 14.12 1.84
N ARG A 139 -12.62 12.95 1.31
CA ARG A 139 -11.67 12.78 0.20
C ARG A 139 -12.33 12.55 -1.16
N GLY A 140 -13.55 12.05 -1.18
CA GLY A 140 -14.27 11.66 -2.39
C GLY A 140 -13.85 10.31 -2.98
N PHE A 141 -12.74 9.71 -2.55
CA PHE A 141 -12.20 8.45 -3.08
C PHE A 141 -11.35 7.70 -2.05
N ASN A 142 -11.12 6.39 -2.32
CA ASN A 142 -10.24 5.53 -1.55
C ASN A 142 -8.91 5.33 -2.31
N GLN A 143 -7.78 5.79 -1.74
CA GLN A 143 -6.45 5.65 -2.35
C GLN A 143 -6.08 4.18 -2.59
N ALA A 144 -6.35 3.32 -1.59
CA ALA A 144 -6.13 1.89 -1.72
C ALA A 144 -6.95 1.29 -2.86
N GLY A 145 -8.18 1.79 -3.08
CA GLY A 145 -9.02 1.41 -4.23
C GLY A 145 -8.41 1.81 -5.57
N LEU A 146 -7.86 3.03 -5.69
CA LEU A 146 -7.22 3.50 -6.92
C LEU A 146 -6.02 2.61 -7.34
N ILE A 147 -5.13 2.30 -6.39
CA ILE A 147 -3.97 1.46 -6.66
C ILE A 147 -4.34 0.00 -6.86
N ALA A 148 -5.34 -0.51 -6.13
CA ALA A 148 -5.91 -1.85 -6.31
C ALA A 148 -6.54 -2.01 -7.69
N GLY A 149 -7.33 -1.03 -8.14
CA GLY A 149 -7.92 -1.01 -9.48
C GLY A 149 -6.88 -0.98 -10.60
N SER A 150 -5.78 -0.25 -10.40
CA SER A 150 -4.66 -0.26 -11.35
C SER A 150 -3.99 -1.64 -11.41
N LEU A 151 -3.74 -2.28 -10.27
CA LEU A 151 -3.14 -3.62 -10.22
C LEU A 151 -4.07 -4.66 -10.85
N SER A 152 -5.37 -4.63 -10.52
CA SER A 152 -6.38 -5.52 -11.12
C SER A 152 -6.41 -5.42 -12.64
N LYS A 153 -6.40 -4.20 -13.21
CA LYS A 153 -6.35 -3.99 -14.67
C LYS A 153 -5.09 -4.57 -15.31
N ASN A 154 -3.93 -4.46 -14.64
CA ASN A 154 -2.66 -4.95 -15.18
C ASN A 154 -2.50 -6.47 -15.08
N THR A 155 -3.10 -7.10 -14.07
CA THR A 155 -2.93 -8.53 -13.78
C THR A 155 -4.11 -9.39 -14.22
N GLY A 156 -5.28 -8.78 -14.47
CA GLY A 156 -6.54 -9.50 -14.73
C GLY A 156 -7.18 -10.13 -13.48
N ILE A 157 -6.58 -9.96 -12.30
CA ILE A 157 -7.13 -10.48 -11.04
C ILE A 157 -8.38 -9.68 -10.65
N ALA A 158 -9.43 -10.39 -10.24
CA ALA A 158 -10.68 -9.76 -9.82
C ALA A 158 -10.48 -8.76 -8.66
N LEU A 159 -11.24 -7.66 -8.66
CA LEU A 159 -11.24 -6.63 -7.61
C LEU A 159 -12.60 -6.61 -6.90
N ASP A 160 -12.57 -6.58 -5.55
CA ASP A 160 -13.75 -6.33 -4.73
C ASP A 160 -13.52 -5.15 -3.77
N GLU A 161 -14.15 -4.03 -4.06
CA GLU A 161 -14.04 -2.79 -3.28
C GLU A 161 -15.14 -2.64 -2.22
N TYR A 162 -16.13 -3.56 -2.19
CA TYR A 162 -17.38 -3.35 -1.45
C TYR A 162 -17.60 -4.33 -0.31
N SER A 163 -16.97 -5.50 -0.33
CA SER A 163 -17.23 -6.51 0.69
C SER A 163 -16.56 -6.21 2.01
N LEU A 164 -15.31 -5.77 2.01
CA LEU A 164 -14.62 -5.36 3.24
C LEU A 164 -14.97 -3.91 3.55
N VAL A 165 -15.61 -3.66 4.69
CA VAL A 165 -16.03 -2.32 5.09
C VAL A 165 -15.46 -1.93 6.44
N ARG A 166 -15.22 -0.64 6.66
CA ARG A 166 -14.84 -0.09 7.95
C ARG A 166 -16.07 0.48 8.65
N THR A 167 -16.47 -0.14 9.76
CA THR A 167 -17.70 0.19 10.50
C THR A 167 -17.49 1.30 11.54
N ILE A 168 -16.26 1.51 12.01
CA ILE A 168 -15.94 2.48 13.06
C ILE A 168 -15.00 3.56 12.51
N HIS A 169 -15.39 4.82 12.69
CA HIS A 169 -14.49 5.96 12.48
C HIS A 169 -13.54 6.09 13.67
N THR A 170 -12.25 5.91 13.41
CA THR A 170 -11.23 6.08 14.44
C THR A 170 -10.51 7.42 14.23
N PRO A 171 -10.65 8.41 15.14
CA PRO A 171 -9.99 9.70 15.01
C PRO A 171 -8.46 9.58 14.89
N MET A 172 -7.81 10.51 14.16
CA MET A 172 -6.35 10.52 13.97
C MET A 172 -5.57 10.85 15.26
N HIS A 173 -6.16 11.64 16.17
CA HIS A 173 -5.51 12.09 17.41
C HIS A 173 -5.67 11.06 18.53
N ARG A 174 -4.72 10.15 18.63
CA ARG A 174 -4.64 9.12 19.68
C ARG A 174 -3.41 9.26 20.56
N ALA A 175 -2.76 10.42 20.57
CA ALA A 175 -1.53 10.62 21.33
C ALA A 175 -1.71 10.39 22.86
N ALA A 176 -2.93 10.55 23.38
CA ALA A 176 -3.27 10.37 24.80
C ALA A 176 -3.86 8.98 25.15
N MET A 177 -4.05 8.07 24.17
CA MET A 177 -4.62 6.74 24.44
C MET A 177 -3.50 5.72 24.65
N ASP A 178 -3.63 4.88 25.68
CA ASP A 178 -2.72 3.74 25.90
C ASP A 178 -2.86 2.66 24.80
N LYS A 179 -1.89 1.74 24.72
CA LYS A 179 -1.85 0.67 23.72
C LYS A 179 -3.12 -0.17 23.76
N LYS A 180 -3.62 -0.52 24.95
CA LYS A 180 -4.79 -1.38 25.17
C LYS A 180 -6.10 -0.72 24.73
N ALA A 181 -6.27 0.55 25.01
CA ALA A 181 -7.43 1.35 24.56
C ALA A 181 -7.43 1.53 23.02
N ARG A 182 -6.24 1.66 22.40
CA ARG A 182 -6.09 1.69 20.93
C ARG A 182 -6.51 0.36 20.29
N GLU A 183 -6.10 -0.75 20.86
CA GLU A 183 -6.46 -2.10 20.39
C GLU A 183 -7.97 -2.37 20.54
N MET A 184 -8.59 -1.98 21.64
CA MET A 184 -10.04 -2.15 21.85
C MET A 184 -10.88 -1.33 20.86
N THR A 185 -10.47 -0.13 20.51
CA THR A 185 -11.19 0.74 19.55
C THR A 185 -11.10 0.25 18.09
N VAL A 186 -10.14 -0.62 17.78
CA VAL A 186 -9.96 -1.19 16.42
C VAL A 186 -10.48 -2.63 16.33
N LYS A 187 -10.74 -3.29 17.45
CA LYS A 187 -11.05 -4.74 17.55
C LYS A 187 -12.22 -5.21 16.70
N ASN A 188 -13.17 -4.32 16.34
CA ASN A 188 -14.32 -4.62 15.48
C ASN A 188 -14.54 -3.55 14.39
N ALA A 189 -13.46 -2.85 14.00
CA ALA A 189 -13.57 -1.75 13.05
C ALA A 189 -13.79 -2.20 11.59
N PHE A 190 -13.65 -3.49 11.30
CA PHE A 190 -13.78 -4.03 9.95
C PHE A 190 -14.74 -5.22 9.93
N GLU A 191 -15.58 -5.27 8.90
CA GLU A 191 -16.59 -6.31 8.68
C GLU A 191 -16.59 -6.71 7.19
N VAL A 192 -16.88 -7.97 6.92
CA VAL A 192 -17.10 -8.46 5.55
C VAL A 192 -18.59 -8.63 5.30
N LYS A 193 -19.15 -7.84 4.39
CA LYS A 193 -20.58 -7.86 4.03
C LYS A 193 -20.97 -9.05 3.14
N ARG A 194 -20.05 -9.56 2.34
CA ARG A 194 -20.28 -10.68 1.40
C ARG A 194 -19.30 -11.83 1.66
N PRO A 195 -19.45 -12.60 2.78
CA PRO A 195 -18.48 -13.61 3.17
C PRO A 195 -18.29 -14.72 2.15
N LYS A 196 -19.33 -15.09 1.39
CA LYS A 196 -19.24 -16.10 0.33
C LYS A 196 -18.21 -15.78 -0.75
N LEU A 197 -17.94 -14.48 -0.99
CA LEU A 197 -16.90 -14.08 -1.95
C LEU A 197 -15.48 -14.26 -1.42
N MET A 198 -15.31 -14.40 -0.11
CA MET A 198 -13.99 -14.56 0.54
C MET A 198 -13.64 -16.04 0.73
N ALA A 199 -14.67 -16.92 0.85
CA ALA A 199 -14.50 -18.31 1.24
C ALA A 199 -13.54 -19.06 0.30
N GLY A 200 -12.52 -19.70 0.88
CA GLY A 200 -11.51 -20.50 0.20
C GLY A 200 -10.50 -19.72 -0.64
N ARG A 201 -10.60 -18.40 -0.76
CA ARG A 201 -9.75 -17.58 -1.64
C ARG A 201 -8.46 -17.11 -0.98
N ASN A 202 -7.42 -16.97 -1.81
CA ASN A 202 -6.20 -16.25 -1.49
C ASN A 202 -6.41 -14.76 -1.81
N ILE A 203 -6.48 -13.92 -0.79
CA ILE A 203 -6.81 -12.50 -0.90
C ILE A 203 -5.53 -11.68 -0.85
N LEU A 204 -5.39 -10.72 -1.77
CA LEU A 204 -4.38 -9.67 -1.73
C LEU A 204 -5.02 -8.38 -1.24
N LEU A 205 -4.71 -8.03 0.01
CA LEU A 205 -5.13 -6.77 0.62
C LEU A 205 -4.18 -5.66 0.16
N ILE A 206 -4.73 -4.55 -0.35
CA ILE A 206 -3.95 -3.39 -0.82
C ILE A 206 -4.13 -2.22 0.14
N ASP A 207 -3.01 -1.58 0.52
CA ASP A 207 -3.01 -0.32 1.29
C ASP A 207 -1.95 0.64 0.74
N ASP A 208 -1.99 1.91 1.13
CA ASP A 208 -1.00 2.91 0.73
C ASP A 208 0.31 2.80 1.56
N ILE A 209 0.20 2.65 2.89
CA ILE A 209 1.35 2.60 3.80
C ILE A 209 1.13 1.54 4.88
N LEU A 210 2.13 0.70 5.09
CA LEU A 210 2.22 -0.15 6.27
C LEU A 210 3.05 0.54 7.35
N THR A 211 2.44 0.91 8.46
CA THR A 211 3.12 1.43 9.66
C THR A 211 3.32 0.30 10.68
N SER A 212 2.51 0.23 11.71
CA SER A 212 2.54 -0.86 12.69
C SER A 212 1.94 -2.18 12.18
N GLY A 213 1.31 -2.21 11.01
CA GLY A 213 0.58 -3.38 10.52
C GLY A 213 -0.78 -3.66 11.16
N SER A 214 -1.17 -2.87 12.17
CA SER A 214 -2.42 -3.08 12.93
C SER A 214 -3.66 -3.04 12.04
N THR A 215 -3.78 -2.05 11.14
CA THR A 215 -4.91 -1.94 10.20
C THR A 215 -5.01 -3.18 9.31
N ALA A 216 -3.90 -3.55 8.68
CA ALA A 216 -3.84 -4.73 7.81
C ALA A 216 -4.17 -6.03 8.58
N SER A 217 -3.68 -6.16 9.82
CA SER A 217 -3.98 -7.30 10.69
C SER A 217 -5.47 -7.42 11.04
N HIS A 218 -6.14 -6.30 11.33
CA HIS A 218 -7.59 -6.30 11.61
C HIS A 218 -8.43 -6.59 10.35
N CYS A 219 -8.03 -6.05 9.18
CA CYS A 219 -8.65 -6.41 7.89
C CYS A 219 -8.48 -7.91 7.60
N ALA A 220 -7.26 -8.43 7.76
CA ALA A 220 -6.97 -9.85 7.59
C ALA A 220 -7.79 -10.74 8.52
N LYS A 221 -7.97 -10.31 9.79
CA LYS A 221 -8.81 -11.02 10.77
C LYS A 221 -10.27 -11.10 10.30
N ALA A 222 -10.84 -10.01 9.78
CA ALA A 222 -12.20 -10.00 9.27
C ALA A 222 -12.35 -10.91 8.03
N LEU A 223 -11.38 -10.88 7.11
CA LEU A 223 -11.35 -11.70 5.90
C LEU A 223 -11.19 -13.19 6.24
N LYS A 224 -10.26 -13.55 7.13
CA LYS A 224 -10.09 -14.95 7.57
C LYS A 224 -11.31 -15.47 8.33
N LYS A 225 -11.94 -14.65 9.18
CA LYS A 225 -13.22 -15.00 9.83
C LYS A 225 -14.33 -15.30 8.81
N SER A 226 -14.25 -14.69 7.62
CA SER A 226 -15.19 -14.92 6.51
C SER A 226 -14.74 -16.04 5.57
N GLY A 227 -13.77 -16.87 5.97
CA GLY A 227 -13.34 -18.06 5.27
C GLY A 227 -12.22 -17.88 4.24
N ALA A 228 -11.54 -16.71 4.19
CA ALA A 228 -10.37 -16.54 3.33
C ALA A 228 -9.27 -17.56 3.70
N SER A 229 -8.70 -18.21 2.70
CA SER A 229 -7.62 -19.22 2.86
C SER A 229 -6.32 -18.52 3.27
N LYS A 230 -5.90 -17.52 2.50
CA LYS A 230 -4.73 -16.69 2.78
C LYS A 230 -5.08 -15.21 2.64
N VAL A 231 -4.41 -14.37 3.43
CA VAL A 231 -4.51 -12.92 3.31
C VAL A 231 -3.10 -12.33 3.29
N ASN A 232 -2.63 -12.03 2.10
CA ASN A 232 -1.38 -11.30 1.89
C ASN A 232 -1.65 -9.81 1.77
N VAL A 233 -0.63 -8.99 1.98
CA VAL A 233 -0.73 -7.53 1.93
C VAL A 233 0.32 -6.97 1.00
N LEU A 234 -0.08 -6.05 0.12
CA LEU A 234 0.85 -5.29 -0.71
C LEU A 234 0.59 -3.79 -0.50
N THR A 235 1.65 -3.04 -0.22
CA THR A 235 1.58 -1.59 0.02
C THR A 235 2.56 -0.83 -0.86
N LEU A 236 2.30 0.48 -1.05
CA LEU A 236 3.27 1.34 -1.72
C LEU A 236 4.49 1.57 -0.82
N ALA A 237 4.29 1.72 0.49
CA ALA A 237 5.41 1.97 1.37
C ALA A 237 5.32 1.22 2.70
N ARG A 238 6.50 0.95 3.27
CA ARG A 238 6.70 0.54 4.65
C ARG A 238 7.31 1.71 5.43
N ALA A 239 6.67 2.13 6.52
CA ALA A 239 7.31 3.05 7.47
C ALA A 239 8.41 2.30 8.23
N ALA A 240 9.57 2.95 8.33
CA ALA A 240 10.73 2.44 9.08
C ALA A 240 10.47 2.40 10.59
#